data_858bc0bdb229837e87d75abefcc3e93c
#
_entry.id   858bc0bdb229837e87d75abefcc3e93c
#
_cell.length_a   1.000
_cell.length_b   1.000
_cell.length_c   1.000
_cell.angle_alpha   90.00
_cell.angle_beta   90.00
_cell.angle_gamma   90.00
#
_symmetry.space_group_name_H-M   'P 1'
#
loop_
_entity.id
_entity.type
_entity.pdbx_description
1 polymer ?
#
loop_
_entity_poly.entity_id
_entity_poly.type
_entity_poly.pdbx_seq_one_letter_code
_entity_poly.pdbx_strand_id
1 'polypeptide(L)'
;MKRYEPKHFPRLKGLSGISDGLLQDHFKLYEGYVKNVNELNVQLEALAKEGKAKGTNPAFAELTRWLGFEYGGMVLHELYFGNLAPEPDPLGKAGPLAQVLAQGFGSVEAWLEDFKAIAAMRGVGWAIAYQNPENRLVSNHWITLHNDGHPPGFKPIVVMDAWEHAFVPDYKPTERAKYIDAYFKNLDWRACEARLIK
;
A
#
# COMPACT_ATOMS: atom_id res chain seq x y z
N MET A 1 10.43 -20.41 9.94
CA MET A 1 10.46 -19.01 9.44
C MET A 1 9.98 -18.06 10.53
N LYS A 2 10.27 -16.71 10.42
CA LYS A 2 9.78 -15.71 11.37
C LYS A 2 8.25 -15.59 11.26
N ARG A 3 7.55 -15.59 12.39
CA ARG A 3 6.12 -15.33 12.47
C ARG A 3 5.87 -13.81 12.44
N TYR A 4 4.88 -13.38 11.68
CA TYR A 4 4.41 -12.00 11.62
C TYR A 4 3.25 -11.81 12.60
N GLU A 5 3.21 -10.63 13.23
CA GLU A 5 2.10 -10.21 14.08
C GLU A 5 1.45 -8.98 13.46
N PRO A 6 0.11 -8.86 13.50
CA PRO A 6 -0.57 -7.70 13.00
C PRO A 6 -0.13 -6.43 13.73
N LYS A 7 0.14 -5.37 12.97
CA LYS A 7 0.35 -4.02 13.54
C LYS A 7 -0.99 -3.39 13.89
N HIS A 8 -0.99 -2.61 14.96
CA HIS A 8 -2.16 -1.88 15.40
C HIS A 8 -2.03 -0.39 15.09
N PHE A 9 -3.15 0.21 14.65
CA PHE A 9 -3.22 1.62 14.24
C PHE A 9 -4.25 2.37 15.09
N PRO A 10 -4.08 2.48 16.43
CA PRO A 10 -5.09 3.00 17.35
C PRO A 10 -5.44 4.47 17.12
N ARG A 11 -4.59 5.21 16.39
CA ARG A 11 -4.81 6.63 16.06
C ARG A 11 -5.74 6.84 14.87
N LEU A 12 -6.04 5.80 14.09
CA LEU A 12 -6.91 5.91 12.92
C LEU A 12 -8.38 5.83 13.33
N LYS A 13 -8.89 6.94 13.84
CA LYS A 13 -10.31 7.16 14.16
C LYS A 13 -10.69 8.58 13.73
N GLY A 14 -11.93 8.74 13.24
CA GLY A 14 -12.45 10.04 12.86
C GLY A 14 -11.78 10.65 11.63
N LEU A 15 -11.35 9.81 10.68
CA LEU A 15 -10.80 10.28 9.40
C LEU A 15 -11.86 11.03 8.60
N SER A 16 -11.48 12.13 7.94
CA SER A 16 -12.39 12.92 7.12
C SER A 16 -12.82 12.15 5.87
N GLY A 17 -14.09 11.74 5.79
CA GLY A 17 -14.63 11.04 4.63
C GLY A 17 -14.25 9.56 4.53
N ILE A 18 -13.69 8.96 5.58
CA ILE A 18 -13.47 7.51 5.71
C ILE A 18 -14.04 7.11 7.07
N SER A 19 -15.08 6.29 7.08
CA SER A 19 -15.78 5.94 8.31
C SER A 19 -14.96 4.98 9.18
N ASP A 20 -15.17 5.06 10.50
CA ASP A 20 -14.58 4.10 11.44
C ASP A 20 -15.04 2.67 11.17
N GLY A 21 -16.27 2.49 10.64
CA GLY A 21 -16.79 1.19 10.24
C GLY A 21 -16.00 0.56 9.10
N LEU A 22 -15.76 1.33 8.03
CA LEU A 22 -14.90 0.92 6.92
C LEU A 22 -13.50 0.56 7.40
N LEU A 23 -12.89 1.40 8.25
CA LEU A 23 -11.56 1.15 8.79
C LEU A 23 -11.51 -0.17 9.59
N GLN A 24 -12.51 -0.46 10.41
CA GLN A 24 -12.56 -1.69 11.21
C GLN A 24 -12.63 -2.94 10.31
N ASP A 25 -13.41 -2.91 9.25
CA ASP A 25 -13.48 -4.02 8.31
C ASP A 25 -12.19 -4.15 7.48
N HIS A 26 -11.56 -3.03 7.13
CA HIS A 26 -10.28 -3.00 6.45
C HIS A 26 -9.14 -3.55 7.32
N PHE A 27 -9.14 -3.28 8.64
CA PHE A 27 -8.19 -3.89 9.58
C PHE A 27 -8.37 -5.40 9.67
N LYS A 28 -9.61 -5.92 9.73
CA LYS A 28 -9.87 -7.37 9.73
C LYS A 28 -9.36 -8.04 8.46
N LEU A 29 -9.54 -7.38 7.30
CA LEU A 29 -9.00 -7.86 6.04
C LEU A 29 -7.47 -7.95 6.08
N TYR A 30 -6.81 -6.91 6.58
CA TYR A 30 -5.36 -6.88 6.77
C TYR A 30 -4.87 -8.01 7.70
N GLU A 31 -5.54 -8.23 8.83
CA GLU A 31 -5.23 -9.34 9.75
C GLU A 31 -5.32 -10.70 9.05
N GLY A 32 -6.23 -10.85 8.09
CA GLY A 32 -6.34 -12.01 7.21
C GLY A 32 -5.06 -12.24 6.40
N TYR A 33 -4.47 -11.20 5.79
CA TYR A 33 -3.19 -11.33 5.08
C TYR A 33 -2.05 -11.75 5.99
N VAL A 34 -1.96 -11.18 7.20
CA VAL A 34 -0.92 -11.58 8.19
C VAL A 34 -1.06 -13.06 8.57
N LYS A 35 -2.29 -13.51 8.83
CA LYS A 35 -2.58 -14.91 9.12
C LYS A 35 -2.16 -15.81 7.95
N ASN A 36 -2.57 -15.47 6.73
CA ASN A 36 -2.31 -16.27 5.54
C ASN A 36 -0.81 -16.38 5.24
N VAL A 37 -0.04 -15.30 5.38
CA VAL A 37 1.43 -15.33 5.25
C VAL A 37 2.04 -16.35 6.22
N ASN A 38 1.60 -16.35 7.47
CA ASN A 38 2.09 -17.29 8.48
C ASN A 38 1.73 -18.74 8.15
N GLU A 39 0.50 -18.99 7.71
CA GLU A 39 0.03 -20.33 7.32
C GLU A 39 0.77 -20.85 6.08
N LEU A 40 0.97 -20.01 5.07
CA LEU A 40 1.75 -20.36 3.87
C LEU A 40 3.20 -20.70 4.21
N ASN A 41 3.83 -19.93 5.10
CA ASN A 41 5.19 -20.20 5.56
C ASN A 41 5.28 -21.56 6.25
N VAL A 42 4.30 -21.96 7.07
CA VAL A 42 4.27 -23.28 7.73
C VAL A 42 4.12 -24.40 6.69
N GLN A 43 3.22 -24.23 5.71
CA GLN A 43 2.98 -25.22 4.67
C GLN A 43 4.21 -25.42 3.77
N LEU A 44 4.85 -24.32 3.34
CA LEU A 44 6.07 -24.36 2.54
C LEU A 44 7.24 -25.02 3.30
N GLU A 45 7.37 -24.72 4.60
CA GLU A 45 8.37 -25.37 5.45
C GLU A 45 8.12 -26.89 5.59
N ALA A 46 6.87 -27.32 5.72
CA ALA A 46 6.50 -28.72 5.76
C ALA A 46 6.89 -29.44 4.46
N LEU A 47 6.54 -28.85 3.31
CA LEU A 47 6.94 -29.41 2.00
C LEU A 47 8.47 -29.49 1.84
N ALA A 48 9.21 -28.54 2.37
CA ALA A 48 10.67 -28.55 2.34
C ALA A 48 11.23 -29.73 3.19
N LYS A 49 10.72 -29.92 4.41
CA LYS A 49 11.12 -31.03 5.30
C LYS A 49 10.81 -32.41 4.69
N GLU A 50 9.73 -32.51 3.91
CA GLU A 50 9.35 -33.74 3.19
C GLU A 50 10.11 -33.96 1.86
N GLY A 51 11.04 -33.08 1.50
CA GLY A 51 11.75 -33.14 0.20
C GLY A 51 10.85 -32.86 -1.02
N LYS A 52 9.67 -32.25 -0.78
CA LYS A 52 8.65 -31.92 -1.80
C LYS A 52 8.72 -30.46 -2.29
N ALA A 53 9.66 -29.65 -1.82
CA ALA A 53 9.90 -28.29 -2.30
C ALA A 53 10.59 -28.31 -3.67
N LYS A 54 9.84 -28.68 -4.69
CA LYS A 54 10.31 -28.82 -6.07
C LYS A 54 9.42 -28.00 -7.01
N GLY A 55 10.01 -27.29 -7.98
CA GLY A 55 9.26 -26.49 -8.95
C GLY A 55 8.24 -27.30 -9.78
N THR A 56 8.44 -28.61 -9.90
CA THR A 56 7.50 -29.54 -10.56
C THR A 56 6.37 -30.01 -9.63
N ASN A 57 6.42 -29.71 -8.34
CA ASN A 57 5.32 -30.01 -7.41
C ASN A 57 4.27 -28.87 -7.49
N PRO A 58 3.05 -29.16 -7.99
CA PRO A 58 2.01 -28.14 -8.14
C PRO A 58 1.65 -27.43 -6.83
N ALA A 59 1.60 -28.16 -5.71
CA ALA A 59 1.29 -27.58 -4.41
C ALA A 59 2.37 -26.58 -3.98
N PHE A 60 3.65 -26.94 -4.10
CA PHE A 60 4.75 -26.04 -3.78
C PHE A 60 4.73 -24.77 -4.67
N ALA A 61 4.55 -24.96 -5.97
CA ALA A 61 4.54 -23.85 -6.93
C ALA A 61 3.40 -22.86 -6.65
N GLU A 62 2.19 -23.37 -6.34
CA GLU A 62 1.03 -22.53 -6.07
C GLU A 62 1.14 -21.80 -4.73
N LEU A 63 1.53 -22.48 -3.64
CA LEU A 63 1.76 -21.85 -2.35
C LEU A 63 2.84 -20.76 -2.41
N THR A 64 3.88 -20.97 -3.26
CA THR A 64 4.93 -19.97 -3.46
C THR A 64 4.40 -18.71 -4.16
N ARG A 65 3.52 -18.86 -5.18
CA ARG A 65 2.86 -17.71 -5.83
C ARG A 65 1.96 -16.95 -4.87
N TRP A 66 1.13 -17.68 -4.10
CA TRP A 66 0.26 -17.10 -3.10
C TRP A 66 1.01 -16.36 -2.01
N LEU A 67 2.18 -16.87 -1.59
CA LEU A 67 3.00 -16.16 -0.59
C LEU A 67 3.35 -14.74 -1.05
N GLY A 68 3.66 -14.54 -2.32
CA GLY A 68 3.92 -13.21 -2.89
C GLY A 68 2.70 -12.28 -2.80
N PHE A 69 1.52 -12.80 -3.12
CA PHE A 69 0.26 -12.06 -3.04
C PHE A 69 -0.09 -11.69 -1.60
N GLU A 70 -0.10 -12.64 -0.68
CA GLU A 70 -0.47 -12.41 0.73
C GLU A 70 0.54 -11.50 1.45
N TYR A 71 1.84 -11.68 1.17
CA TYR A 71 2.90 -10.83 1.72
C TYR A 71 2.78 -9.40 1.19
N GLY A 72 2.53 -9.23 -0.10
CA GLY A 72 2.23 -7.93 -0.71
C GLY A 72 1.02 -7.26 -0.05
N GLY A 73 -0.08 -8.00 0.12
CA GLY A 73 -1.27 -7.54 0.81
C GLY A 73 -0.96 -7.05 2.23
N MET A 74 -0.25 -7.86 3.02
CA MET A 74 0.15 -7.49 4.37
C MET A 74 0.96 -6.18 4.39
N VAL A 75 2.02 -6.08 3.61
CA VAL A 75 2.94 -4.94 3.64
C VAL A 75 2.30 -3.67 3.09
N LEU A 76 1.53 -3.78 2.01
CA LEU A 76 0.88 -2.61 1.40
C LEU A 76 -0.20 -2.01 2.30
N HIS A 77 -0.97 -2.84 3.02
CA HIS A 77 -1.93 -2.35 4.02
C HIS A 77 -1.23 -1.67 5.19
N GLU A 78 -0.10 -2.20 5.69
CA GLU A 78 0.68 -1.54 6.72
C GLU A 78 1.20 -0.17 6.28
N LEU A 79 1.62 -0.06 5.03
CA LEU A 79 2.06 1.21 4.44
C LEU A 79 0.90 2.18 4.24
N TYR A 80 -0.25 1.70 3.78
CA TYR A 80 -1.47 2.47 3.59
C TYR A 80 -1.98 3.05 4.92
N PHE A 81 -2.20 2.20 5.94
CA PHE A 81 -2.61 2.68 7.25
C PHE A 81 -1.57 3.62 7.89
N GLY A 82 -0.29 3.33 7.71
CA GLY A 82 0.80 4.19 8.17
C GLY A 82 0.95 5.50 7.41
N ASN A 83 0.20 5.70 6.31
CA ASN A 83 0.11 6.99 5.61
C ASN A 83 -0.99 7.89 6.14
N LEU A 84 -1.90 7.38 6.98
CA LEU A 84 -3.12 8.10 7.35
C LEU A 84 -3.00 8.65 8.77
N ALA A 85 -3.59 9.82 8.97
CA ALA A 85 -3.81 10.42 10.28
C ALA A 85 -5.09 11.24 10.26
N PRO A 86 -5.84 11.34 11.38
CA PRO A 86 -6.87 12.35 11.53
C PRO A 86 -6.17 13.73 11.63
N GLU A 87 -6.67 14.71 10.89
CA GLU A 87 -6.16 16.10 10.92
C GLU A 87 -4.62 16.19 10.69
N PRO A 88 -4.08 15.63 9.60
CA PRO A 88 -2.64 15.69 9.35
C PRO A 88 -2.19 17.12 9.06
N ASP A 89 -0.94 17.42 9.42
CA ASP A 89 -0.32 18.66 8.98
C ASP A 89 -0.21 18.71 7.46
N PRO A 90 -0.38 19.88 6.84
CA PRO A 90 -0.19 20.02 5.39
C PRO A 90 1.26 19.75 5.00
N LEU A 91 1.47 19.35 3.73
CA LEU A 91 2.81 19.20 3.19
C LEU A 91 3.59 20.52 3.29
N GLY A 92 4.73 20.49 3.97
CA GLY A 92 5.63 21.63 4.07
C GLY A 92 6.19 22.03 2.70
N LYS A 93 5.90 23.23 2.21
CA LYS A 93 6.29 23.70 0.86
C LYS A 93 7.79 23.61 0.56
N ALA A 94 8.62 23.71 1.59
CA ALA A 94 10.08 23.62 1.49
C ALA A 94 10.65 22.31 2.07
N GLY A 95 9.79 21.36 2.46
CA GLY A 95 10.20 20.08 3.01
C GLY A 95 10.88 19.18 1.97
N PRO A 96 11.70 18.21 2.42
CA PRO A 96 12.39 17.28 1.52
C PRO A 96 11.45 16.56 0.54
N LEU A 97 10.27 16.14 1.01
CA LEU A 97 9.29 15.47 0.15
C LEU A 97 8.78 16.40 -0.94
N ALA A 98 8.41 17.65 -0.60
CA ALA A 98 7.93 18.61 -1.58
C ALA A 98 9.01 18.92 -2.66
N GLN A 99 10.27 19.02 -2.23
CA GLN A 99 11.40 19.25 -3.16
C GLN A 99 11.57 18.08 -4.14
N VAL A 100 11.55 16.84 -3.65
CA VAL A 100 11.72 15.65 -4.50
C VAL A 100 10.53 15.47 -5.46
N LEU A 101 9.29 15.74 -5.01
CA LEU A 101 8.11 15.71 -5.88
C LEU A 101 8.18 16.78 -6.96
N ALA A 102 8.53 18.01 -6.60
CA ALA A 102 8.70 19.10 -7.57
C ALA A 102 9.84 18.84 -8.56
N GLN A 103 10.94 18.22 -8.12
CA GLN A 103 12.04 17.85 -9.00
C GLN A 103 11.63 16.82 -10.06
N GLY A 104 10.79 15.84 -9.69
CA GLY A 104 10.34 14.78 -10.61
C GLY A 104 9.24 15.23 -11.57
N PHE A 105 8.34 16.12 -11.11
CA PHE A 105 7.09 16.46 -11.83
C PHE A 105 6.97 17.95 -12.20
N GLY A 106 7.94 18.79 -11.82
CA GLY A 106 7.89 20.24 -12.03
C GLY A 106 7.23 21.00 -10.89
N SER A 107 6.21 20.41 -10.23
CA SER A 107 5.59 20.95 -9.02
C SER A 107 4.94 19.84 -8.20
N VAL A 108 4.59 20.14 -6.94
CA VAL A 108 3.80 19.22 -6.08
C VAL A 108 2.40 19.04 -6.65
N GLU A 109 1.81 20.08 -7.18
CA GLU A 109 0.48 20.06 -7.78
C GLU A 109 0.44 19.14 -9.01
N ALA A 110 1.45 19.22 -9.89
CA ALA A 110 1.56 18.35 -11.05
C ALA A 110 1.74 16.87 -10.65
N TRP A 111 2.55 16.60 -9.62
CA TRP A 111 2.64 15.26 -9.04
C TRP A 111 1.31 14.76 -8.51
N LEU A 112 0.57 15.61 -7.79
CA LEU A 112 -0.73 15.26 -7.22
C LEU A 112 -1.76 14.93 -8.30
N GLU A 113 -1.80 15.70 -9.38
CA GLU A 113 -2.67 15.46 -10.54
C GLU A 113 -2.36 14.10 -11.19
N ASP A 114 -1.08 13.81 -11.44
CA ASP A 114 -0.63 12.53 -11.99
C ASP A 114 -0.97 11.36 -11.06
N PHE A 115 -0.69 11.47 -9.76
CA PHE A 115 -1.03 10.43 -8.79
C PHE A 115 -2.53 10.16 -8.72
N LYS A 116 -3.37 11.21 -8.69
CA LYS A 116 -4.83 11.08 -8.69
C LYS A 116 -5.35 10.44 -9.98
N ALA A 117 -4.75 10.76 -11.13
CA ALA A 117 -5.09 10.14 -12.40
C ALA A 117 -4.80 8.64 -12.38
N ILE A 118 -3.66 8.22 -11.85
CA ILE A 118 -3.32 6.80 -11.66
C ILE A 118 -4.30 6.14 -10.66
N ALA A 119 -4.58 6.76 -9.52
CA ALA A 119 -5.50 6.22 -8.53
C ALA A 119 -6.94 6.05 -9.06
N ALA A 120 -7.32 6.86 -10.06
CA ALA A 120 -8.63 6.78 -10.73
C ALA A 120 -8.69 5.74 -11.85
N MET A 121 -7.59 5.07 -12.20
CA MET A 121 -7.58 4.03 -13.25
C MET A 121 -8.55 2.90 -12.92
N ARG A 122 -9.15 2.33 -13.98
CA ARG A 122 -10.06 1.19 -13.84
C ARG A 122 -9.29 -0.07 -13.43
N GLY A 123 -9.84 -0.80 -12.47
CA GLY A 123 -9.25 -2.05 -11.97
C GLY A 123 -9.14 -2.06 -10.45
N VAL A 124 -8.58 -3.14 -9.93
CA VAL A 124 -8.23 -3.34 -8.53
C VAL A 124 -6.71 -3.31 -8.40
N GLY A 125 -6.22 -2.69 -7.34
CA GLY A 125 -4.78 -2.54 -7.11
C GLY A 125 -4.45 -1.34 -6.25
N TRP A 126 -3.28 -0.76 -6.47
CA TRP A 126 -2.72 0.31 -5.65
C TRP A 126 -2.15 1.42 -6.53
N ALA A 127 -2.34 2.67 -6.11
CA ALA A 127 -1.54 3.78 -6.62
C ALA A 127 -0.40 4.04 -5.63
N ILE A 128 0.84 3.99 -6.12
CA ILE A 128 2.00 4.10 -5.26
C ILE A 128 3.02 5.05 -5.88
N ALA A 129 3.46 6.05 -5.09
CA ALA A 129 4.62 6.85 -5.40
C ALA A 129 5.87 6.16 -4.84
N TYR A 130 6.80 5.83 -5.72
CA TYR A 130 8.06 5.18 -5.36
C TYR A 130 9.23 6.13 -5.57
N GLN A 131 10.22 6.06 -4.68
CA GLN A 131 11.50 6.72 -4.86
C GLN A 131 12.53 5.74 -5.43
N ASN A 132 13.17 6.14 -6.53
CA ASN A 132 14.28 5.40 -7.12
C ASN A 132 15.54 5.56 -6.23
N PRO A 133 16.20 4.47 -5.80
CA PRO A 133 17.38 4.54 -4.95
C PRO A 133 18.62 5.15 -5.64
N GLU A 134 18.69 5.10 -6.98
CA GLU A 134 19.85 5.58 -7.74
C GLU A 134 19.84 7.10 -7.93
N ASN A 135 18.72 7.64 -8.45
CA ASN A 135 18.61 9.07 -8.78
C ASN A 135 17.80 9.88 -7.78
N ARG A 136 17.20 9.23 -6.77
CA ARG A 136 16.36 9.82 -5.73
C ARG A 136 15.04 10.44 -6.21
N LEU A 137 14.73 10.37 -7.49
CA LEU A 137 13.48 10.90 -8.04
C LEU A 137 12.31 10.00 -7.66
N VAL A 138 11.13 10.60 -7.61
CA VAL A 138 9.86 9.89 -7.36
C VAL A 138 9.14 9.67 -8.69
N SER A 139 8.52 8.51 -8.83
CA SER A 139 7.62 8.16 -9.92
C SER A 139 6.37 7.47 -9.38
N ASN A 140 5.22 7.71 -10.03
CA ASN A 140 3.96 7.09 -9.65
C ASN A 140 3.72 5.82 -10.46
N HIS A 141 3.20 4.78 -9.80
CA HIS A 141 2.96 3.48 -10.41
C HIS A 141 1.59 2.95 -10.04
N TRP A 142 0.96 2.22 -10.99
CA TRP A 142 -0.16 1.34 -10.70
C TRP A 142 0.36 -0.06 -10.44
N ILE A 143 0.01 -0.61 -9.28
CA ILE A 143 0.35 -1.98 -8.90
C ILE A 143 -0.91 -2.82 -8.99
N THR A 144 -0.89 -3.82 -9.85
CA THR A 144 -2.02 -4.73 -10.04
C THR A 144 -2.02 -5.78 -8.93
N LEU A 145 -3.20 -6.04 -8.37
CA LEU A 145 -3.34 -6.91 -7.20
C LEU A 145 -2.46 -6.41 -6.04
N HIS A 146 -1.65 -7.28 -5.43
CA HIS A 146 -0.73 -6.92 -4.34
C HIS A 146 0.74 -7.15 -4.69
N ASN A 147 1.02 -7.81 -5.79
CA ASN A 147 2.35 -8.35 -6.09
C ASN A 147 2.83 -8.12 -7.52
N ASP A 148 2.04 -7.47 -8.38
CA ASP A 148 2.41 -7.31 -9.79
C ASP A 148 2.63 -5.82 -10.15
N GLY A 149 3.80 -5.52 -10.75
CA GLY A 149 4.15 -4.18 -11.22
C GLY A 149 5.05 -3.37 -10.28
N HIS A 150 5.52 -3.93 -9.15
CA HIS A 150 6.47 -3.23 -8.29
C HIS A 150 7.81 -3.01 -8.99
N PRO A 151 8.34 -1.77 -9.03
CA PRO A 151 9.67 -1.53 -9.58
C PRO A 151 10.74 -2.09 -8.62
N PRO A 152 11.62 -3.00 -9.10
CA PRO A 152 12.60 -3.64 -8.25
C PRO A 152 13.52 -2.64 -7.54
N GLY A 153 13.64 -2.77 -6.22
CA GLY A 153 14.53 -1.93 -5.39
C GLY A 153 14.02 -0.53 -5.08
N PHE A 154 12.92 -0.07 -5.68
CA PHE A 154 12.34 1.23 -5.37
C PHE A 154 11.67 1.23 -4.00
N LYS A 155 11.68 2.37 -3.33
CA LYS A 155 11.09 2.52 -2.01
C LYS A 155 9.70 3.17 -2.09
N PRO A 156 8.64 2.52 -1.58
CA PRO A 156 7.30 3.12 -1.56
C PRO A 156 7.26 4.28 -0.55
N ILE A 157 6.79 5.43 -1.01
CA ILE A 157 6.70 6.67 -0.23
C ILE A 157 5.25 6.99 0.12
N VAL A 158 4.37 7.07 -0.90
CA VAL A 158 2.93 7.27 -0.75
C VAL A 158 2.23 6.04 -1.28
N VAL A 159 1.36 5.40 -0.49
CA VAL A 159 0.69 4.14 -0.84
C VAL A 159 -0.80 4.33 -0.66
N MET A 160 -1.56 4.26 -1.74
CA MET A 160 -3.02 4.37 -1.72
C MET A 160 -3.65 3.07 -2.19
N ASP A 161 -4.54 2.54 -1.37
CA ASP A 161 -5.38 1.39 -1.73
C ASP A 161 -6.49 1.83 -2.70
N ALA A 162 -6.57 1.19 -3.86
CA ALA A 162 -7.60 1.42 -4.86
C ALA A 162 -8.53 0.20 -5.07
N TRP A 163 -8.45 -0.79 -4.20
CA TRP A 163 -9.41 -1.90 -4.14
C TRP A 163 -10.77 -1.41 -3.63
N GLU A 164 -11.83 -2.09 -4.03
CA GLU A 164 -13.20 -1.72 -3.63
C GLU A 164 -13.44 -1.79 -2.13
N HIS A 165 -12.79 -2.72 -1.42
CA HIS A 165 -12.89 -2.81 0.04
C HIS A 165 -12.39 -1.56 0.77
N ALA A 166 -11.55 -0.75 0.14
CA ALA A 166 -11.01 0.48 0.72
C ALA A 166 -12.02 1.65 0.69
N PHE A 167 -13.12 1.55 -0.09
CA PHE A 167 -14.04 2.69 -0.23
C PHE A 167 -15.52 2.34 -0.42
N VAL A 168 -15.88 1.18 -0.98
CA VAL A 168 -17.29 0.85 -1.32
C VAL A 168 -18.25 0.87 -0.12
N PRO A 169 -17.86 0.56 1.14
CA PRO A 169 -18.74 0.76 2.28
C PRO A 169 -19.21 2.21 2.49
N ASP A 170 -18.37 3.19 2.12
CA ASP A 170 -18.68 4.62 2.29
C ASP A 170 -19.08 5.31 0.98
N TYR A 171 -18.62 4.80 -0.16
CA TYR A 171 -18.80 5.39 -1.50
C TYR A 171 -19.29 4.37 -2.50
N LYS A 172 -20.11 4.81 -3.44
CA LYS A 172 -20.47 3.95 -4.58
C LYS A 172 -19.25 3.65 -5.45
N PRO A 173 -19.22 2.53 -6.19
CA PRO A 173 -18.11 2.22 -7.11
C PRO A 173 -17.79 3.34 -8.10
N THR A 174 -18.80 4.13 -8.50
CA THR A 174 -18.65 5.28 -9.40
C THR A 174 -18.12 6.55 -8.70
N GLU A 175 -17.96 6.53 -7.38
CA GLU A 175 -17.56 7.69 -6.59
C GLU A 175 -16.10 7.57 -6.09
N ARG A 176 -15.27 6.73 -6.70
CA ARG A 176 -13.85 6.57 -6.35
C ARG A 176 -13.10 7.90 -6.26
N ALA A 177 -13.44 8.89 -7.10
CA ALA A 177 -12.82 10.21 -7.03
C ALA A 177 -13.02 10.90 -5.66
N LYS A 178 -14.20 10.72 -5.04
CA LYS A 178 -14.46 11.28 -3.69
C LYS A 178 -13.62 10.58 -2.62
N TYR A 179 -13.41 9.27 -2.74
CA TYR A 179 -12.52 8.52 -1.87
C TYR A 179 -11.06 8.97 -2.03
N ILE A 180 -10.60 9.19 -3.27
CA ILE A 180 -9.26 9.72 -3.54
C ILE A 180 -9.07 11.07 -2.83
N ASP A 181 -10.05 11.96 -2.91
CA ASP A 181 -10.01 13.24 -2.19
C ASP A 181 -10.03 13.06 -0.67
N ALA A 182 -10.81 12.11 -0.14
CA ALA A 182 -10.82 11.78 1.28
C ALA A 182 -9.47 11.23 1.74
N TYR A 183 -8.84 10.35 0.94
CA TYR A 183 -7.51 9.84 1.23
C TYR A 183 -6.49 10.99 1.39
N PHE A 184 -6.45 11.94 0.45
CA PHE A 184 -5.51 13.06 0.52
C PHE A 184 -5.79 14.06 1.66
N LYS A 185 -7.04 14.16 2.15
CA LYS A 185 -7.36 14.94 3.34
C LYS A 185 -6.79 14.35 4.62
N ASN A 186 -6.55 13.04 4.65
CA ASN A 186 -6.03 12.31 5.79
C ASN A 186 -4.58 11.86 5.60
N LEU A 187 -3.90 12.26 4.52
CA LEU A 187 -2.54 11.82 4.23
C LEU A 187 -1.53 12.46 5.19
N ASP A 188 -0.90 11.65 6.02
CA ASP A 188 0.20 12.07 6.89
C ASP A 188 1.48 12.28 6.08
N TRP A 189 1.69 13.50 5.64
CA TRP A 189 2.85 13.89 4.86
C TRP A 189 4.18 13.67 5.58
N ARG A 190 4.20 13.78 6.91
CA ARG A 190 5.41 13.50 7.71
C ARG A 190 5.78 12.02 7.68
N ALA A 191 4.77 11.15 7.80
CA ALA A 191 4.99 9.72 7.68
C ALA A 191 5.50 9.33 6.27
N CYS A 192 4.99 9.97 5.23
CA CYS A 192 5.49 9.80 3.86
C CYS A 192 6.92 10.30 3.72
N GLU A 193 7.22 11.52 4.21
CA GLU A 193 8.56 12.11 4.16
C GLU A 193 9.61 11.28 4.90
N ALA A 194 9.23 10.69 6.05
CA ALA A 194 10.11 9.80 6.82
C ALA A 194 10.55 8.54 6.05
N ARG A 195 9.84 8.20 4.98
CA ARG A 195 10.20 7.06 4.10
C ARG A 195 11.19 7.43 3.02
N LEU A 196 11.52 8.69 2.81
CA LEU A 196 12.53 9.07 1.82
C LEU A 196 13.85 8.36 2.08
N ILE A 197 14.50 7.97 1.01
CA ILE A 197 15.88 7.45 1.05
C ILE A 197 16.79 8.66 1.28
N LYS A 198 17.57 8.60 2.35
CA LYS A 198 18.54 9.63 2.73
C LYS A 198 19.78 9.58 1.84
#